data_2cf35545f6a02b1e2f46ba7d0de12a9f
#
_entry.id   2cf35545f6a02b1e2f46ba7d0de12a9f
#
_cell.length_a   1.000
_cell.length_b   1.000
_cell.length_c   1.000
_cell.angle_alpha   90.00
_cell.angle_beta   90.00
_cell.angle_gamma   90.00
#
_symmetry.space_group_name_H-M   'P 1'
#
loop_
_entity.id
_entity.type
_entity.pdbx_description
1 polymer ?
#
loop_
_entity_poly.entity_id
_entity_poly.type
_entity_poly.pdbx_seq_one_letter_code
_entity_poly.pdbx_strand_id
1 'polypeptide(L)'
;MNEFEKEKVNLETAKIYWSELQRFFAKGEAVWISNELDLVEVGYQFSLDNKADIQNWLENKQLGLVTDEQALRWFETNAELWAVVVKPWILVQE
;
A
#
# COMPACT_ATOMS: atom_id res chain seq x y z
N MET A 1 17.46 -3.38 -12.97
CA MET A 1 16.97 -3.44 -11.65
C MET A 1 16.91 -4.83 -11.16
N ASN A 2 17.02 -4.99 -9.97
CA ASN A 2 17.42 -6.29 -9.53
C ASN A 2 16.39 -6.90 -8.58
N GLU A 3 16.41 -8.21 -8.54
CA GLU A 3 15.52 -8.95 -7.66
C GLU A 3 15.80 -8.71 -6.19
N PHE A 4 17.01 -8.26 -5.88
CA PHE A 4 17.40 -7.97 -4.51
C PHE A 4 16.48 -6.94 -3.86
N GLU A 5 16.15 -5.86 -4.58
CA GLU A 5 15.27 -4.85 -4.04
C GLU A 5 13.83 -5.30 -3.96
N LYS A 6 13.39 -6.11 -4.91
CA LYS A 6 12.06 -6.69 -4.87
C LYS A 6 11.93 -7.65 -3.67
N GLU A 7 12.97 -8.42 -3.42
CA GLU A 7 13.03 -9.31 -2.28
C GLU A 7 13.01 -8.55 -0.96
N LYS A 8 13.67 -7.40 -0.91
CA LYS A 8 13.65 -6.52 0.25
C LYS A 8 12.22 -6.04 0.54
N VAL A 9 11.48 -5.64 -0.49
CA VAL A 9 10.09 -5.23 -0.34
C VAL A 9 9.27 -6.37 0.22
N ASN A 10 9.49 -7.58 -0.29
CA ASN A 10 8.78 -8.77 0.19
C ASN A 10 9.06 -9.02 1.68
N LEU A 11 10.31 -8.90 2.10
CA LEU A 11 10.69 -9.13 3.49
C LEU A 11 10.13 -8.09 4.45
N GLU A 12 9.87 -6.87 3.96
CA GLU A 12 9.31 -5.79 4.76
C GLU A 12 7.79 -5.77 4.76
N THR A 13 7.17 -6.61 3.93
CA THR A 13 5.71 -6.71 3.86
C THR A 13 5.20 -7.57 5.01
N ALA A 14 4.25 -7.06 5.77
CA ALA A 14 3.73 -7.75 6.95
C ALA A 14 2.27 -7.40 7.18
N LYS A 15 1.58 -8.23 7.96
CA LYS A 15 0.23 -7.90 8.38
C LYS A 15 0.27 -6.98 9.59
N ILE A 16 -0.47 -5.88 9.51
CA ILE A 16 -0.46 -4.84 10.53
C ILE A 16 -1.91 -4.44 10.81
N TYR A 17 -2.25 -4.25 12.08
CA TYR A 17 -3.58 -3.79 12.45
C TYR A 17 -3.80 -2.34 12.06
N TRP A 18 -5.03 -2.01 11.67
CA TRP A 18 -5.38 -0.65 11.27
C TRP A 18 -5.01 0.39 12.34
N SER A 19 -5.13 0.03 13.61
CA SER A 19 -4.79 0.96 14.69
C SER A 19 -3.35 1.49 14.60
N GLU A 20 -2.43 0.71 14.01
CA GLU A 20 -1.05 1.14 13.80
C GLU A 20 -0.86 1.89 12.49
N LEU A 21 -1.78 1.71 11.55
CA LEU A 21 -1.72 2.34 10.23
C LEU A 21 -2.41 3.70 10.20
N GLN A 22 -3.25 3.96 11.19
CA GLN A 22 -4.12 5.11 11.21
C GLN A 22 -3.39 6.44 11.12
N ARG A 23 -2.21 6.53 11.71
CA ARG A 23 -1.39 7.75 11.64
C ARG A 23 -0.93 8.09 10.22
N PHE A 24 -0.71 7.06 9.41
CA PHE A 24 -0.32 7.28 8.01
C PHE A 24 -1.52 7.79 7.21
N PHE A 25 -2.69 7.25 7.49
CA PHE A 25 -3.92 7.74 6.87
C PHE A 25 -4.15 9.21 7.23
N ALA A 26 -3.94 9.56 8.50
CA ALA A 26 -4.14 10.93 8.96
C ALA A 26 -3.22 11.93 8.25
N LYS A 27 -2.04 11.47 7.83
CA LYS A 27 -1.08 12.29 7.09
C LYS A 27 -1.31 12.27 5.58
N GLY A 28 -2.29 11.50 5.11
CA GLY A 28 -2.53 11.35 3.68
C GLY A 28 -1.49 10.51 2.97
N GLU A 29 -0.84 9.59 3.69
CA GLU A 29 0.25 8.76 3.16
C GLU A 29 -0.14 7.30 2.98
N ALA A 30 -1.37 6.91 3.30
CA ALA A 30 -1.82 5.54 3.14
C ALA A 30 -2.41 5.34 1.74
N VAL A 31 -1.88 4.36 1.01
CA VAL A 31 -2.30 4.04 -0.35
C VAL A 31 -2.91 2.64 -0.36
N TRP A 32 -4.15 2.55 -0.82
CA TRP A 32 -4.86 1.29 -0.96
C TRP A 32 -4.46 0.63 -2.28
N ILE A 33 -4.23 -0.69 -2.22
CA ILE A 33 -3.87 -1.49 -3.39
C ILE A 33 -4.95 -2.56 -3.59
N SER A 34 -5.47 -2.64 -4.81
CA SER A 34 -6.46 -3.65 -5.18
C SER A 34 -5.91 -5.06 -5.02
N ASN A 35 -6.78 -6.00 -4.64
CA ASN A 35 -6.42 -7.41 -4.57
C ASN A 35 -6.10 -8.02 -5.94
N GLU A 36 -6.38 -7.29 -7.02
CA GLU A 36 -6.00 -7.70 -8.36
C GLU A 36 -4.50 -7.58 -8.61
N LEU A 37 -3.80 -6.82 -7.77
CA LEU A 37 -2.37 -6.57 -7.91
C LEU A 37 -1.58 -7.30 -6.83
N ASP A 38 -0.34 -7.59 -7.16
CA ASP A 38 0.61 -8.15 -6.21
C ASP A 38 1.24 -7.00 -5.43
N LEU A 39 1.00 -6.95 -4.11
CA LEU A 39 1.48 -5.87 -3.26
C LEU A 39 3.00 -5.72 -3.32
N VAL A 40 3.73 -6.82 -3.36
CA VAL A 40 5.20 -6.77 -3.43
C VAL A 40 5.66 -6.14 -4.74
N GLU A 41 5.01 -6.51 -5.85
CA GLU A 41 5.34 -5.94 -7.15
C GLU A 41 5.03 -4.44 -7.18
N VAL A 42 3.88 -4.04 -6.65
CA VAL A 42 3.51 -2.63 -6.60
C VAL A 42 4.51 -1.86 -5.74
N GLY A 43 4.86 -2.40 -4.58
CA GLY A 43 5.85 -1.77 -3.70
C GLY A 43 7.21 -1.61 -4.38
N TYR A 44 7.60 -2.62 -5.15
CA TYR A 44 8.84 -2.57 -5.91
C TYR A 44 8.81 -1.45 -6.95
N GLN A 45 7.70 -1.33 -7.69
CA GLN A 45 7.56 -0.26 -8.68
C GLN A 45 7.52 1.13 -8.03
N PHE A 46 6.94 1.24 -6.84
CA PHE A 46 6.99 2.48 -6.07
C PHE A 46 8.44 2.82 -5.68
N SER A 47 9.22 1.81 -5.27
CA SER A 47 10.61 2.03 -4.88
C SER A 47 11.47 2.50 -6.06
N LEU A 48 11.09 2.13 -7.27
CA LEU A 48 11.75 2.56 -8.49
C LEU A 48 11.23 3.91 -9.01
N ASP A 49 10.21 4.47 -8.36
CA ASP A 49 9.53 5.68 -8.80
C ASP A 49 9.05 5.53 -10.25
N ASN A 50 8.48 4.37 -10.56
CA ASN A 50 7.98 4.06 -11.90
C ASN A 50 6.63 4.74 -12.12
N LYS A 51 6.67 5.99 -12.53
CA LYS A 51 5.48 6.82 -12.65
C LYS A 51 4.48 6.31 -13.67
N ALA A 52 4.98 5.69 -14.73
CA ALA A 52 4.10 5.18 -15.80
C ALA A 52 3.19 4.06 -15.28
N ASP A 53 3.76 3.10 -14.57
CA ASP A 53 2.97 1.99 -14.02
C ASP A 53 2.02 2.47 -12.93
N ILE A 54 2.49 3.35 -12.05
CA ILE A 54 1.68 3.89 -10.97
C ILE A 54 0.50 4.67 -11.54
N GLN A 55 0.75 5.50 -12.55
CA GLN A 55 -0.30 6.28 -13.19
C GLN A 55 -1.34 5.38 -13.85
N ASN A 56 -0.89 4.31 -14.50
CA ASN A 56 -1.77 3.34 -15.12
C ASN A 56 -2.68 2.67 -14.11
N TRP A 57 -2.13 2.26 -12.95
CA TRP A 57 -2.93 1.65 -11.90
C TRP A 57 -3.92 2.64 -11.29
N LEU A 58 -3.53 3.91 -11.14
CA LEU A 58 -4.44 4.96 -10.68
C LEU A 58 -5.61 5.13 -11.63
N GLU A 59 -5.34 5.20 -12.92
CA GLU A 59 -6.37 5.38 -13.94
C GLU A 59 -7.33 4.21 -14.01
N ASN A 60 -6.82 3.02 -13.75
CA ASN A 60 -7.64 1.80 -13.74
C ASN A 60 -8.32 1.56 -12.39
N LYS A 61 -8.16 2.47 -11.45
CA LYS A 61 -8.73 2.39 -10.09
C LYS A 61 -8.28 1.15 -9.34
N GLN A 62 -7.05 0.73 -9.59
CA GLN A 62 -6.45 -0.42 -8.93
C GLN A 62 -5.60 -0.02 -7.73
N LEU A 63 -5.36 1.27 -7.56
CA LEU A 63 -4.79 1.82 -6.33
C LEU A 63 -5.22 3.28 -6.19
N GLY A 64 -5.10 3.80 -4.98
CA GLY A 64 -5.44 5.18 -4.68
C GLY A 64 -5.27 5.44 -3.20
N LEU A 65 -5.40 6.69 -2.81
CA LEU A 65 -5.35 7.02 -1.38
C LEU A 65 -6.51 6.35 -0.65
N VAL A 66 -6.23 5.88 0.56
CA VAL A 66 -7.27 5.28 1.40
C VAL A 66 -8.37 6.32 1.64
N THR A 67 -9.62 5.91 1.41
CA THR A 67 -10.77 6.79 1.58
C THR A 67 -11.24 6.80 3.04
N ASP A 68 -12.02 7.83 3.40
CA ASP A 68 -12.62 7.91 4.73
C ASP A 68 -13.51 6.70 5.00
N GLU A 69 -14.22 6.22 4.00
CA GLU A 69 -15.10 5.06 4.15
C GLU A 69 -14.31 3.78 4.44
N GLN A 70 -13.19 3.60 3.74
CA GLN A 70 -12.32 2.44 3.99
C GLN A 70 -11.72 2.53 5.38
N ALA A 71 -11.25 3.72 5.77
CA ALA A 71 -10.66 3.94 7.08
C ALA A 71 -11.65 3.64 8.21
N LEU A 72 -12.89 4.09 8.05
CA LEU A 72 -13.94 3.85 9.03
C LEU A 72 -14.23 2.35 9.16
N ARG A 73 -14.36 1.66 8.04
CA ARG A 73 -14.65 0.22 8.04
C ARG A 73 -13.54 -0.56 8.74
N TRP A 74 -12.29 -0.21 8.44
CA TRP A 74 -11.13 -0.88 9.05
C TRP A 74 -10.98 -0.52 10.53
N PHE A 75 -11.35 0.70 10.89
CA PHE A 75 -11.36 1.12 12.29
C PHE A 75 -12.38 0.32 13.11
N GLU A 76 -13.59 0.17 12.58
CA GLU A 76 -14.67 -0.51 13.29
C GLU A 76 -14.37 -1.99 13.54
N THR A 77 -13.66 -2.62 12.62
CA THR A 77 -13.30 -4.04 12.72
C THR A 77 -11.91 -4.26 13.27
N ASN A 78 -11.13 -3.20 13.49
CA ASN A 78 -9.70 -3.26 13.76
C ASN A 78 -9.03 -4.23 12.79
N ALA A 79 -9.23 -3.97 11.50
CA ALA A 79 -8.80 -4.85 10.43
C ALA A 79 -7.28 -5.03 10.43
N GLU A 80 -6.86 -6.24 10.12
CA GLU A 80 -5.46 -6.56 9.90
C GLU A 80 -5.21 -6.58 8.39
N LEU A 81 -4.28 -5.75 7.94
CA LEU A 81 -4.02 -5.56 6.52
C LEU A 81 -2.57 -5.90 6.19
N TRP A 82 -2.34 -6.40 4.98
CA TRP A 82 -0.99 -6.47 4.46
C TRP A 82 -0.49 -5.06 4.21
N ALA A 83 0.72 -4.76 4.64
CA ALA A 83 1.28 -3.42 4.51
C ALA A 83 2.78 -3.45 4.29
N VAL A 84 3.27 -2.46 3.54
CA VAL A 84 4.70 -2.24 3.35
C VAL A 84 4.96 -0.75 3.23
N VAL A 85 6.02 -0.29 3.88
CA VAL A 85 6.41 1.13 3.82
C VAL A 85 7.34 1.33 2.63
N VAL A 86 6.96 2.25 1.75
CA VAL A 86 7.82 2.72 0.65
C VAL A 86 7.76 4.24 0.73
N LYS A 87 8.66 4.80 1.51
CA LYS A 87 8.61 6.22 1.90
C LYS A 87 8.36 7.14 0.73
N PRO A 88 7.49 8.14 0.89
CA PRO A 88 6.76 8.49 2.13
C PRO A 88 5.46 7.72 2.33
N TRP A 89 5.18 6.75 1.48
CA TRP A 89 3.90 6.02 1.44
C TRP A 89 3.92 4.78 2.30
N ILE A 90 2.74 4.39 2.79
CA ILE A 90 2.51 3.03 3.25
C ILE A 90 1.45 2.43 2.33
N LEU A 91 1.76 1.30 1.72
CA LEU A 91 0.87 0.59 0.81
C LEU A 91 0.11 -0.45 1.62
N VAL A 92 -1.21 -0.48 1.49
CA VAL A 92 -2.05 -1.42 2.25
C VAL A 92 -2.94 -2.21 1.31
N GLN A 93 -3.17 -3.48 1.66
CA GLN A 93 -3.97 -4.39 0.85
C GLN A 93 -4.76 -5.32 1.76
N GLU A 94 -6.03 -5.49 1.45
CA GLU A 94 -6.87 -6.46 2.14
C GLU A 94 -6.55 -7.88 1.66
#